data_b56e035e84b999b8f92a96700d6daf9d
#
_entry.id   b56e035e84b999b8f92a96700d6daf9d
#
_cell.length_a   1.000
_cell.length_b   1.000
_cell.length_c   1.000
_cell.angle_alpha   90.00
_cell.angle_beta   90.00
_cell.angle_gamma   90.00
#
_symmetry.space_group_name_H-M   'P 1'
#
loop_
_entity.id
_entity.type
_entity.pdbx_description
1 polymer ?
#
loop_
_entity_poly.entity_id
_entity_poly.type
_entity_poly.pdbx_seq_one_letter_code
_entity_poly.pdbx_strand_id
1 'polypeptide(L)'
;MAPRPAPNAPAVPELVLSHHPRPVTTTVDAVNERGETVPTPIAGEHPLTLYLDKRELVTLMTLGAAPEALALGYLRNQRIVRSIDELAAVQVDWDVDSVAVTSRSLARDGVTIWELAGRGDELDQRLGRRTVTTGCGQGTVFGGLMDELEAIRLPDGVQVTEAAVYSVMEQVRRHESIYKVAGAVHGCALCTNPLSGDARIVNFVEDVGRHNAVDAIAGSMWIEGVDGHDKIFYTTGRLTSEMVIKCAQMGIPVLLSRSGLTGMGHAIAQRLGMTMIGRCQGRHYLLFTGAQRFVRTGLTS
;
A
#
# COMPACT_ATOMS: atom_id res chain seq x y z
N MET A 1 -37.51 9.90 28.28
CA MET A 1 -36.63 8.91 28.94
C MET A 1 -35.78 8.27 27.87
N ALA A 2 -34.54 8.67 27.74
CA ALA A 2 -33.62 8.13 26.71
C ALA A 2 -33.22 6.69 27.10
N PRO A 3 -33.07 5.76 26.15
CA PRO A 3 -32.65 4.41 26.45
C PRO A 3 -31.20 4.41 26.96
N ARG A 4 -30.95 3.66 28.03
CA ARG A 4 -29.61 3.42 28.58
C ARG A 4 -28.75 2.73 27.52
N PRO A 5 -27.46 3.12 27.34
CA PRO A 5 -26.53 2.37 26.50
C PRO A 5 -26.36 0.95 27.08
N ALA A 6 -26.31 -0.04 26.19
CA ALA A 6 -26.06 -1.44 26.53
C ALA A 6 -24.70 -1.60 27.24
N PRO A 7 -24.57 -2.54 28.22
CA PRO A 7 -23.33 -2.75 28.94
C PRO A 7 -22.28 -3.35 27.98
N ASN A 8 -21.09 -2.72 27.98
CA ASN A 8 -19.78 -3.15 27.47
C ASN A 8 -19.76 -4.49 26.72
N ALA A 9 -19.73 -4.43 25.39
CA ALA A 9 -19.06 -5.48 24.63
C ALA A 9 -17.61 -5.57 25.16
N PRO A 10 -17.05 -6.77 25.38
CA PRO A 10 -15.67 -6.92 25.79
C PRO A 10 -14.79 -6.20 24.75
N ALA A 11 -13.89 -5.34 25.22
CA ALA A 11 -12.95 -4.64 24.36
C ALA A 11 -12.22 -5.69 23.51
N VAL A 12 -12.26 -5.53 22.20
CA VAL A 12 -11.51 -6.40 21.28
C VAL A 12 -10.04 -6.24 21.66
N PRO A 13 -9.31 -7.31 22.02
CA PRO A 13 -7.90 -7.20 22.39
C PRO A 13 -7.13 -6.49 21.29
N GLU A 14 -6.23 -5.59 21.66
CA GLU A 14 -5.39 -4.86 20.71
C GLU A 14 -4.49 -5.81 19.91
N LEU A 15 -4.24 -5.49 18.64
CA LEU A 15 -3.32 -6.25 17.79
C LEU A 15 -1.89 -6.08 18.33
N VAL A 16 -1.20 -7.19 18.56
CA VAL A 16 0.19 -7.18 19.05
C VAL A 16 1.15 -7.14 17.85
N LEU A 17 2.04 -6.14 17.81
CA LEU A 17 3.07 -5.98 16.79
C LEU A 17 4.47 -6.12 17.42
N SER A 18 5.38 -6.78 16.71
CA SER A 18 6.75 -7.02 17.20
C SER A 18 7.65 -5.78 17.17
N HIS A 19 7.42 -4.84 16.22
CA HIS A 19 8.24 -3.65 16.00
C HIS A 19 9.73 -3.95 15.79
N HIS A 20 10.06 -4.85 14.86
CA HIS A 20 11.43 -5.25 14.52
C HIS A 20 11.85 -4.74 13.12
N PRO A 21 12.17 -3.44 12.95
CA PRO A 21 12.72 -2.95 11.70
C PRO A 21 14.15 -3.45 11.48
N ARG A 22 14.58 -3.47 10.22
CA ARG A 22 15.95 -3.82 9.82
C ARG A 22 16.66 -2.59 9.23
N PRO A 23 18.01 -2.51 9.24
CA PRO A 23 18.72 -1.45 8.53
C PRO A 23 18.36 -1.43 7.05
N VAL A 24 17.93 -0.27 6.58
CA VAL A 24 17.40 -0.07 5.21
C VAL A 24 18.51 0.20 4.18
N THR A 25 19.74 0.46 4.63
CA THR A 25 20.91 0.69 3.76
C THR A 25 22.13 -0.04 4.29
N THR A 26 23.02 -0.39 3.36
CA THR A 26 24.36 -0.92 3.64
C THR A 26 25.39 -0.06 2.89
N THR A 27 26.55 0.21 3.51
CA THR A 27 27.64 0.93 2.85
C THR A 27 28.59 -0.05 2.18
N VAL A 28 28.89 0.19 0.91
CA VAL A 28 29.87 -0.57 0.13
C VAL A 28 30.91 0.38 -0.48
N ASP A 29 32.08 -0.14 -0.79
CA ASP A 29 33.07 0.60 -1.53
C ASP A 29 32.77 0.56 -3.04
N ALA A 30 32.52 1.72 -3.64
CA ALA A 30 32.32 1.88 -5.07
C ALA A 30 33.48 2.64 -5.70
N VAL A 31 33.78 2.40 -6.98
CA VAL A 31 34.80 3.16 -7.71
C VAL A 31 34.11 4.18 -8.60
N ASN A 32 34.48 5.46 -8.45
CA ASN A 32 33.94 6.55 -9.27
C ASN A 32 34.63 6.65 -10.65
N GLU A 33 34.19 7.59 -11.48
CA GLU A 33 34.73 7.84 -12.84
C GLU A 33 36.20 8.30 -12.88
N ARG A 34 36.78 8.65 -11.70
CA ARG A 34 38.20 9.02 -11.55
C ARG A 34 39.06 7.87 -11.07
N GLY A 35 38.49 6.70 -10.83
CA GLY A 35 39.18 5.54 -10.26
C GLY A 35 39.38 5.61 -8.74
N GLU A 36 38.69 6.51 -8.05
CA GLU A 36 38.78 6.66 -6.60
C GLU A 36 37.74 5.77 -5.91
N THR A 37 38.13 5.12 -4.83
CA THR A 37 37.23 4.34 -3.98
C THR A 37 36.45 5.26 -3.06
N VAL A 38 35.11 5.20 -3.11
CA VAL A 38 34.19 6.02 -2.32
C VAL A 38 33.21 5.14 -1.56
N PRO A 39 33.08 5.28 -0.23
CA PRO A 39 32.04 4.62 0.53
C PRO A 39 30.66 5.10 0.04
N THR A 40 29.83 4.15 -0.41
CA THR A 40 28.55 4.47 -1.05
C THR A 40 27.44 3.67 -0.38
N PRO A 41 26.36 4.32 0.13
CA PRO A 41 25.21 3.63 0.65
C PRO A 41 24.41 3.01 -0.50
N ILE A 42 23.98 1.76 -0.33
CA ILE A 42 23.04 1.07 -1.22
C ILE A 42 21.81 0.63 -0.45
N ALA A 43 20.68 0.48 -1.14
CA ALA A 43 19.44 0.00 -0.52
C ALA A 43 19.60 -1.45 -0.07
N GLY A 44 19.07 -1.78 1.11
CA GLY A 44 18.94 -3.14 1.58
C GLY A 44 17.88 -3.90 0.76
N GLU A 45 18.07 -5.20 0.63
CA GLU A 45 17.08 -6.07 0.03
C GLU A 45 17.10 -7.40 0.76
N HIS A 46 15.97 -7.76 1.41
CA HIS A 46 15.87 -8.88 2.30
C HIS A 46 14.65 -9.72 1.95
N PRO A 47 14.76 -11.06 1.96
CA PRO A 47 13.57 -11.90 1.89
C PRO A 47 12.76 -11.76 3.18
N LEU A 48 11.43 -11.80 3.05
CA LEU A 48 10.49 -11.84 4.16
C LEU A 48 9.38 -12.82 3.81
N THR A 49 9.41 -13.99 4.43
CA THR A 49 8.41 -15.04 4.19
C THR A 49 7.21 -14.83 5.10
N LEU A 50 6.05 -14.58 4.50
CA LEU A 50 4.79 -14.34 5.21
C LEU A 50 4.08 -15.65 5.51
N TYR A 51 3.80 -15.86 6.78
CA TYR A 51 2.95 -16.94 7.29
C TYR A 51 1.66 -16.38 7.88
N LEU A 52 0.53 -17.05 7.64
CA LEU A 52 -0.73 -16.80 8.34
C LEU A 52 -1.22 -18.12 8.93
N ASP A 53 -1.41 -18.16 10.26
CA ASP A 53 -1.81 -19.36 11.00
C ASP A 53 -0.99 -20.59 10.61
N LYS A 54 0.35 -20.47 10.67
CA LYS A 54 1.35 -21.51 10.34
C LYS A 54 1.43 -21.90 8.85
N ARG A 55 0.60 -21.30 7.97
CA ARG A 55 0.64 -21.57 6.54
C ARG A 55 1.49 -20.52 5.84
N GLU A 56 2.48 -20.97 5.09
CA GLU A 56 3.28 -20.10 4.22
C GLU A 56 2.42 -19.60 3.05
N LEU A 57 2.52 -18.29 2.78
CA LEU A 57 1.77 -17.64 1.70
C LEU A 57 2.68 -17.16 0.57
N VAL A 58 3.75 -16.46 0.89
CA VAL A 58 4.64 -15.81 -0.07
C VAL A 58 5.94 -15.38 0.60
N THR A 59 7.02 -15.32 -0.18
CA THR A 59 8.25 -14.59 0.19
C THR A 59 8.32 -13.29 -0.59
N LEU A 60 8.46 -12.17 0.11
CA LEU A 60 8.55 -10.82 -0.43
C LEU A 60 9.99 -10.33 -0.31
N MET A 61 10.59 -9.87 -1.43
CA MET A 61 11.87 -9.15 -1.37
C MET A 61 11.57 -7.71 -0.96
N THR A 62 12.02 -7.28 0.21
CA THR A 62 11.66 -5.99 0.82
C THR A 62 12.87 -5.24 1.35
N LEU A 63 12.72 -3.93 1.51
CA LEU A 63 13.68 -3.08 2.19
C LEU A 63 13.76 -3.38 3.70
N GLY A 64 12.70 -3.95 4.29
CA GLY A 64 12.62 -4.26 5.71
C GLY A 64 12.28 -3.07 6.62
N ALA A 65 11.84 -1.94 6.07
CA ALA A 65 11.52 -0.73 6.84
C ALA A 65 10.23 -0.86 7.69
N ALA A 66 9.21 -1.54 7.17
CA ALA A 66 7.90 -1.66 7.80
C ALA A 66 7.31 -3.07 7.58
N PRO A 67 7.96 -4.12 8.10
CA PRO A 67 7.62 -5.50 7.77
C PRO A 67 6.23 -5.91 8.25
N GLU A 68 5.79 -5.47 9.43
CA GLU A 68 4.45 -5.75 9.96
C GLU A 68 3.37 -5.11 9.10
N ALA A 69 3.54 -3.84 8.73
CA ALA A 69 2.63 -3.13 7.86
C ALA A 69 2.58 -3.76 6.46
N LEU A 70 3.74 -4.17 5.92
CA LEU A 70 3.81 -4.88 4.64
C LEU A 70 3.01 -6.19 4.68
N ALA A 71 3.19 -7.00 5.72
CA ALA A 71 2.47 -8.26 5.90
C ALA A 71 0.95 -8.05 5.98
N LEU A 72 0.51 -7.13 6.82
CA LEU A 72 -0.92 -6.78 6.98
C LEU A 72 -1.52 -6.23 5.69
N GLY A 73 -0.81 -5.35 5.00
CA GLY A 73 -1.28 -4.76 3.76
C GLY A 73 -1.33 -5.76 2.60
N TYR A 74 -0.38 -6.70 2.55
CA TYR A 74 -0.46 -7.82 1.62
C TYR A 74 -1.73 -8.65 1.86
N LEU A 75 -1.99 -9.07 3.10
CA LEU A 75 -3.19 -9.83 3.46
C LEU A 75 -4.48 -9.09 3.10
N ARG A 76 -4.53 -7.78 3.38
CA ARG A 76 -5.64 -6.88 3.02
C ARG A 76 -5.86 -6.82 1.51
N ASN A 77 -4.82 -6.46 0.77
CA ASN A 77 -4.92 -6.20 -0.67
C ASN A 77 -5.06 -7.47 -1.52
N GLN A 78 -4.65 -8.65 -0.99
CA GLN A 78 -4.97 -9.95 -1.56
C GLN A 78 -6.33 -10.49 -1.08
N ARG A 79 -7.03 -9.76 -0.21
CA ARG A 79 -8.31 -10.14 0.40
C ARG A 79 -8.29 -11.50 1.09
N ILE A 80 -7.14 -11.87 1.62
CA ILE A 80 -6.98 -13.09 2.42
C ILE A 80 -7.65 -12.90 3.79
N VAL A 81 -7.51 -11.69 4.35
CA VAL A 81 -8.14 -11.24 5.59
C VAL A 81 -9.06 -10.06 5.26
N ARG A 82 -10.26 -10.03 5.83
CA ARG A 82 -11.29 -9.01 5.53
C ARG A 82 -11.25 -7.82 6.47
N SER A 83 -10.86 -8.05 7.73
CA SER A 83 -10.74 -7.03 8.76
C SER A 83 -9.51 -7.27 9.61
N ILE A 84 -8.87 -6.19 10.07
CA ILE A 84 -7.79 -6.27 11.05
C ILE A 84 -8.25 -6.92 12.37
N ASP A 85 -9.55 -6.85 12.67
CA ASP A 85 -10.15 -7.48 13.85
C ASP A 85 -10.11 -9.01 13.82
N GLU A 86 -9.84 -9.61 12.68
CA GLU A 86 -9.63 -11.06 12.57
C GLU A 86 -8.25 -11.48 13.10
N LEU A 87 -7.33 -10.52 13.32
CA LEU A 87 -5.93 -10.78 13.64
C LEU A 87 -5.62 -10.47 15.12
N ALA A 88 -4.78 -11.29 15.72
CA ALA A 88 -4.32 -11.17 17.11
C ALA A 88 -2.89 -10.66 17.22
N ALA A 89 -1.98 -11.11 16.35
CA ALA A 89 -0.57 -10.76 16.43
C ALA A 89 0.12 -10.78 15.05
N VAL A 90 1.16 -9.95 14.93
CA VAL A 90 2.14 -9.96 13.83
C VAL A 90 3.53 -9.97 14.46
N GLN A 91 4.28 -11.00 14.18
CA GLN A 91 5.64 -11.22 14.73
C GLN A 91 6.64 -11.36 13.60
N VAL A 92 7.64 -10.50 13.59
CA VAL A 92 8.75 -10.53 12.64
C VAL A 92 9.95 -11.15 13.30
N ASP A 93 10.60 -12.08 12.60
CA ASP A 93 11.84 -12.71 13.01
C ASP A 93 12.82 -12.68 11.83
N TRP A 94 13.84 -11.83 11.94
CA TRP A 94 14.86 -11.68 10.91
C TRP A 94 15.96 -12.74 10.95
N ASP A 95 16.04 -13.55 12.00
CA ASP A 95 16.99 -14.66 12.05
C ASP A 95 16.59 -15.78 11.09
N VAL A 96 15.30 -15.85 10.77
CA VAL A 96 14.71 -16.79 9.80
C VAL A 96 13.99 -16.09 8.65
N ASP A 97 14.21 -14.79 8.48
CA ASP A 97 13.63 -13.96 7.42
C ASP A 97 12.12 -14.17 7.27
N SER A 98 11.37 -14.14 8.36
CA SER A 98 9.95 -14.44 8.37
C SER A 98 9.08 -13.44 9.12
N VAL A 99 7.81 -13.38 8.75
CA VAL A 99 6.74 -12.70 9.48
C VAL A 99 5.56 -13.66 9.68
N ALA A 100 5.22 -13.90 10.94
CA ALA A 100 4.10 -14.75 11.32
C ALA A 100 2.91 -13.89 11.76
N VAL A 101 1.79 -14.05 11.07
CA VAL A 101 0.52 -13.44 11.43
C VAL A 101 -0.38 -14.51 12.05
N THR A 102 -0.91 -14.22 13.23
CA THR A 102 -1.80 -15.10 13.98
C THR A 102 -3.22 -14.55 13.99
N SER A 103 -4.20 -15.36 13.57
CA SER A 103 -5.60 -15.00 13.66
C SER A 103 -6.12 -15.06 15.11
N ARG A 104 -7.19 -14.33 15.40
CA ARG A 104 -7.86 -14.40 16.71
C ARG A 104 -8.47 -15.77 16.98
N SER A 105 -8.96 -16.44 15.94
CA SER A 105 -9.51 -17.79 16.07
C SER A 105 -8.44 -18.78 16.51
N LEU A 106 -7.23 -18.70 15.94
CA LEU A 106 -6.13 -19.54 16.37
C LEU A 106 -5.68 -19.20 17.80
N ALA A 107 -5.53 -17.91 18.10
CA ALA A 107 -5.05 -17.47 19.41
C ALA A 107 -6.02 -17.82 20.55
N ARG A 108 -7.34 -17.76 20.30
CA ARG A 108 -8.37 -17.96 21.32
C ARG A 108 -8.86 -19.41 21.39
N ASP A 109 -9.12 -20.00 20.24
CA ASP A 109 -9.87 -21.25 20.13
C ASP A 109 -8.99 -22.41 19.58
N GLY A 110 -7.75 -22.13 19.19
CA GLY A 110 -6.84 -23.10 18.56
C GLY A 110 -7.24 -23.47 17.12
N VAL A 111 -8.19 -22.74 16.51
CA VAL A 111 -8.73 -22.99 15.18
C VAL A 111 -8.14 -21.98 14.19
N THR A 112 -7.48 -22.47 13.15
CA THR A 112 -6.91 -21.60 12.12
C THR A 112 -8.01 -20.91 11.29
N ILE A 113 -7.66 -19.75 10.72
CA ILE A 113 -8.57 -19.04 9.80
C ILE A 113 -8.95 -19.90 8.58
N TRP A 114 -8.10 -20.88 8.22
CA TRP A 114 -8.29 -21.82 7.11
C TRP A 114 -9.35 -22.89 7.40
N GLU A 115 -9.49 -23.27 8.67
CA GLU A 115 -10.49 -24.23 9.12
C GLU A 115 -11.87 -23.60 9.27
N LEU A 116 -11.95 -22.26 9.28
CA LEU A 116 -13.22 -21.55 9.31
C LEU A 116 -13.90 -21.57 7.95
N ALA A 117 -15.06 -22.28 7.85
CA ALA A 117 -16.04 -22.19 6.78
C ALA A 117 -15.48 -22.18 5.33
N GLY A 118 -14.67 -23.19 4.96
CA GLY A 118 -14.23 -23.37 3.57
C GLY A 118 -13.21 -22.37 3.04
N ARG A 119 -12.66 -21.50 3.89
CA ARG A 119 -11.66 -20.49 3.49
C ARG A 119 -10.37 -21.12 2.93
N GLY A 120 -10.01 -22.33 3.35
CA GLY A 120 -8.87 -23.07 2.81
C GLY A 120 -8.99 -23.33 1.32
N ASP A 121 -10.14 -23.88 0.90
CA ASP A 121 -10.42 -24.22 -0.50
C ASP A 121 -10.49 -22.96 -1.39
N GLU A 122 -11.11 -21.89 -0.89
CA GLU A 122 -11.21 -20.61 -1.58
C GLU A 122 -9.79 -20.00 -1.80
N LEU A 123 -8.93 -20.09 -0.77
CA LEU A 123 -7.56 -19.60 -0.89
C LEU A 123 -6.75 -20.46 -1.87
N ASP A 124 -6.84 -21.78 -1.82
CA ASP A 124 -6.12 -22.66 -2.74
C ASP A 124 -6.51 -22.39 -4.20
N GLN A 125 -7.79 -22.13 -4.47
CA GLN A 125 -8.25 -21.70 -5.77
C GLN A 125 -7.66 -20.32 -6.17
N ARG A 126 -7.58 -19.38 -5.24
CA ARG A 126 -7.00 -18.05 -5.49
C ARG A 126 -5.50 -18.14 -5.71
N LEU A 127 -4.76 -18.89 -4.90
CA LEU A 127 -3.32 -19.07 -5.03
C LEU A 127 -2.97 -19.83 -6.34
N GLY A 128 -3.79 -20.80 -6.75
CA GLY A 128 -3.62 -21.53 -8.01
C GLY A 128 -3.87 -20.70 -9.28
N ARG A 129 -4.58 -19.57 -9.18
CA ARG A 129 -4.89 -18.65 -10.30
C ARG A 129 -3.96 -17.45 -10.37
N ARG A 130 -2.79 -17.49 -9.70
CA ARG A 130 -1.85 -16.38 -9.72
C ARG A 130 -1.33 -16.12 -11.13
N THR A 131 -1.56 -14.91 -11.63
CA THR A 131 -0.91 -14.39 -12.83
C THR A 131 0.38 -13.69 -12.41
N VAL A 132 1.53 -14.19 -12.85
CA VAL A 132 2.81 -13.51 -12.64
C VAL A 132 2.81 -12.25 -13.49
N THR A 133 2.73 -11.08 -12.86
CA THR A 133 2.86 -9.80 -13.58
C THR A 133 4.34 -9.47 -13.77
N THR A 134 4.71 -9.08 -14.99
CA THR A 134 6.07 -8.66 -15.32
C THR A 134 6.46 -7.44 -14.48
N GLY A 135 7.44 -7.58 -13.62
CA GLY A 135 8.09 -6.44 -12.98
C GLY A 135 8.43 -6.53 -11.51
N CYS A 136 7.92 -7.51 -10.73
CA CYS A 136 8.33 -7.74 -9.33
C CYS A 136 8.01 -9.16 -8.83
N GLY A 137 7.75 -10.13 -9.69
CA GLY A 137 7.64 -11.55 -9.29
C GLY A 137 6.47 -11.93 -8.37
N GLN A 138 5.67 -10.98 -7.92
CA GLN A 138 4.49 -11.25 -7.09
C GLN A 138 3.30 -11.56 -8.00
N GLY A 139 2.86 -12.82 -8.00
CA GLY A 139 1.62 -13.19 -8.67
C GLY A 139 0.41 -12.55 -7.98
N THR A 140 -0.33 -11.75 -8.72
CA THR A 140 -1.65 -11.26 -8.26
C THR A 140 -2.72 -12.24 -8.69
N VAL A 141 -3.72 -12.48 -7.84
CA VAL A 141 -4.92 -13.26 -8.17
C VAL A 141 -5.81 -12.43 -9.10
N PHE A 142 -5.36 -12.22 -10.35
CA PHE A 142 -5.92 -11.23 -11.25
C PHE A 142 -7.37 -11.55 -11.65
N GLY A 143 -7.70 -12.84 -11.89
CA GLY A 143 -9.05 -13.25 -12.29
C GLY A 143 -10.11 -12.93 -11.23
N GLY A 144 -9.86 -13.28 -9.97
CA GLY A 144 -10.78 -12.98 -8.86
C GLY A 144 -10.89 -11.50 -8.53
N LEU A 145 -9.80 -10.72 -8.73
CA LEU A 145 -9.81 -9.26 -8.50
C LEU A 145 -10.68 -8.51 -9.51
N MET A 146 -10.78 -8.99 -10.75
CA MET A 146 -11.64 -8.37 -11.78
C MET A 146 -13.13 -8.54 -11.46
N ASP A 147 -13.53 -9.71 -10.97
CA ASP A 147 -14.91 -9.96 -10.56
C ASP A 147 -15.31 -9.11 -9.35
N GLU A 148 -14.35 -8.83 -8.47
CA GLU A 148 -14.56 -8.03 -7.26
C GLU A 148 -14.54 -6.52 -7.52
N LEU A 149 -13.98 -6.05 -8.64
CA LEU A 149 -14.00 -4.62 -9.01
C LEU A 149 -15.42 -4.06 -9.10
N GLU A 150 -16.39 -4.88 -9.48
CA GLU A 150 -17.79 -4.46 -9.55
C GLU A 150 -18.42 -4.16 -8.18
N ALA A 151 -17.84 -4.71 -7.12
CA ALA A 151 -18.28 -4.48 -5.75
C ALA A 151 -17.65 -3.22 -5.12
N ILE A 152 -16.54 -2.72 -5.68
CA ILE A 152 -15.86 -1.53 -5.14
C ILE A 152 -16.69 -0.29 -5.45
N ARG A 153 -17.00 0.48 -4.43
CA ARG A 153 -17.62 1.81 -4.55
C ARG A 153 -16.69 2.84 -3.95
N LEU A 154 -16.23 3.74 -4.79
CA LEU A 154 -15.47 4.90 -4.33
C LEU A 154 -16.43 6.04 -3.99
N PRO A 155 -16.07 6.93 -3.06
CA PRO A 155 -16.95 8.01 -2.63
C PRO A 155 -17.28 8.93 -3.79
N ASP A 156 -18.57 9.25 -3.94
CA ASP A 156 -19.03 10.31 -4.84
C ASP A 156 -18.74 11.68 -4.22
N GLY A 157 -18.52 12.68 -5.08
CA GLY A 157 -18.38 14.08 -4.63
C GLY A 157 -17.01 14.47 -4.05
N VAL A 158 -16.04 13.56 -3.95
CA VAL A 158 -14.67 13.92 -3.56
C VAL A 158 -14.06 14.77 -4.69
N GLN A 159 -13.57 15.94 -4.33
CA GLN A 159 -12.85 16.84 -5.23
C GLN A 159 -11.36 16.86 -4.84
N VAL A 160 -10.51 17.07 -5.84
CA VAL A 160 -9.09 17.34 -5.66
C VAL A 160 -8.75 18.66 -6.35
N THR A 161 -8.11 19.56 -5.62
CA THR A 161 -7.69 20.85 -6.17
C THR A 161 -6.30 20.75 -6.80
N GLU A 162 -6.04 21.53 -7.83
CA GLU A 162 -4.72 21.67 -8.43
C GLU A 162 -3.66 22.06 -7.38
N ALA A 163 -4.03 22.92 -6.44
CA ALA A 163 -3.19 23.32 -5.33
C ALA A 163 -2.79 22.11 -4.43
N ALA A 164 -3.73 21.21 -4.13
CA ALA A 164 -3.45 20.00 -3.38
C ALA A 164 -2.46 19.08 -4.14
N VAL A 165 -2.61 18.96 -5.46
CA VAL A 165 -1.67 18.19 -6.30
C VAL A 165 -0.26 18.77 -6.21
N TYR A 166 -0.10 20.09 -6.35
CA TYR A 166 1.21 20.74 -6.23
C TYR A 166 1.78 20.64 -4.81
N SER A 167 0.93 20.75 -3.79
CA SER A 167 1.35 20.59 -2.39
C SER A 167 1.91 19.18 -2.14
N VAL A 168 1.22 18.12 -2.60
CA VAL A 168 1.74 16.74 -2.49
C VAL A 168 3.08 16.59 -3.21
N MET A 169 3.18 17.07 -4.45
CA MET A 169 4.40 16.96 -5.24
C MET A 169 5.59 17.65 -4.56
N GLU A 170 5.36 18.83 -3.99
CA GLU A 170 6.40 19.59 -3.29
C GLU A 170 6.83 18.93 -1.99
N GLN A 171 5.89 18.41 -1.19
CA GLN A 171 6.21 17.73 0.06
C GLN A 171 6.99 16.44 -0.20
N VAL A 172 6.58 15.63 -1.18
CA VAL A 172 7.33 14.42 -1.55
C VAL A 172 8.73 14.78 -2.07
N ARG A 173 8.87 15.87 -2.84
CA ARG A 173 10.18 16.34 -3.30
C ARG A 173 11.10 16.71 -2.15
N ARG A 174 10.55 17.35 -1.10
CA ARG A 174 11.32 17.79 0.08
C ARG A 174 11.56 16.66 1.07
N HIS A 175 10.69 15.65 1.08
CA HIS A 175 10.78 14.55 2.04
C HIS A 175 12.16 13.91 2.01
N GLU A 176 12.75 13.71 3.18
CA GLU A 176 13.98 12.93 3.30
C GLU A 176 13.66 11.48 2.98
N SER A 177 14.47 10.85 2.13
CA SER A 177 14.13 9.53 1.59
C SER A 177 15.37 8.69 1.35
N ILE A 178 15.19 7.38 1.43
CA ILE A 178 16.22 6.38 1.12
C ILE A 178 16.63 6.50 -0.35
N TYR A 179 15.67 6.84 -1.24
CA TYR A 179 15.97 7.10 -2.65
C TYR A 179 17.04 8.18 -2.85
N LYS A 180 17.01 9.24 -2.05
CA LYS A 180 18.02 10.32 -2.14
C LYS A 180 19.40 9.90 -1.66
N VAL A 181 19.47 8.93 -0.75
CA VAL A 181 20.70 8.45 -0.13
C VAL A 181 21.29 7.29 -0.93
N ALA A 182 20.48 6.31 -1.29
CA ALA A 182 20.93 5.03 -1.84
C ALA A 182 20.33 4.69 -3.20
N GLY A 183 19.30 5.41 -3.68
CA GLY A 183 18.58 5.04 -4.91
C GLY A 183 17.82 3.72 -4.77
N ALA A 184 17.52 3.08 -5.91
CA ALA A 184 17.00 1.70 -6.04
C ALA A 184 15.71 1.36 -5.27
N VAL A 185 14.91 2.36 -4.86
CA VAL A 185 13.64 2.17 -4.15
C VAL A 185 12.51 2.94 -4.81
N HIS A 186 11.29 2.51 -4.52
CA HIS A 186 10.04 3.19 -4.89
C HIS A 186 9.37 3.77 -3.64
N GLY A 187 9.01 5.05 -3.71
CA GLY A 187 8.26 5.73 -2.65
C GLY A 187 6.76 5.74 -2.94
N CYS A 188 5.96 5.49 -1.90
CA CYS A 188 4.51 5.71 -1.87
C CYS A 188 4.16 6.61 -0.69
N ALA A 189 3.20 7.51 -0.89
CA ALA A 189 2.68 8.39 0.16
C ALA A 189 1.16 8.35 0.20
N LEU A 190 0.61 8.28 1.41
CA LEU A 190 -0.77 8.61 1.70
C LEU A 190 -0.83 10.06 2.14
N CYS A 191 -1.69 10.87 1.52
CA CYS A 191 -1.78 12.29 1.79
C CYS A 191 -3.21 12.70 2.10
N THR A 192 -3.40 13.76 2.90
CA THR A 192 -4.69 14.42 3.05
C THR A 192 -5.10 15.10 1.75
N ASN A 193 -6.40 15.33 1.57
CA ASN A 193 -6.96 16.00 0.40
C ASN A 193 -7.88 17.16 0.81
N PRO A 194 -7.35 18.23 1.42
CA PRO A 194 -8.15 19.38 1.80
C PRO A 194 -8.49 20.25 0.59
N LEU A 195 -9.71 20.77 0.53
CA LEU A 195 -10.14 21.72 -0.52
C LEU A 195 -9.34 23.02 -0.50
N SER A 196 -8.72 23.39 0.62
CA SER A 196 -7.78 24.53 0.74
C SER A 196 -6.53 24.36 -0.11
N GLY A 197 -6.22 23.11 -0.52
CA GLY A 197 -5.04 22.80 -1.29
C GLY A 197 -3.76 22.58 -0.49
N ASP A 198 -3.81 22.71 0.85
CA ASP A 198 -2.67 22.46 1.75
C ASP A 198 -2.64 20.97 2.16
N ALA A 199 -2.39 20.10 1.21
CA ALA A 199 -2.29 18.66 1.44
C ALA A 199 -1.05 18.33 2.27
N ARG A 200 -1.13 17.28 3.11
CA ARG A 200 -0.03 16.81 3.99
C ARG A 200 0.20 15.32 3.84
N ILE A 201 1.45 14.91 3.91
CA ILE A 201 1.81 13.49 3.99
C ILE A 201 1.34 12.96 5.34
N VAL A 202 0.49 11.93 5.30
CA VAL A 202 0.03 11.17 6.48
C VAL A 202 1.00 10.01 6.74
N ASN A 203 1.38 9.30 5.68
CA ASN A 203 2.33 8.20 5.75
C ASN A 203 3.18 8.18 4.47
N PHE A 204 4.47 7.84 4.62
CA PHE A 204 5.40 7.70 3.50
C PHE A 204 6.21 6.42 3.68
N VAL A 205 6.16 5.55 2.69
CA VAL A 205 6.87 4.27 2.71
C VAL A 205 7.71 4.14 1.45
N GLU A 206 8.96 3.72 1.63
CA GLU A 206 9.83 3.30 0.55
C GLU A 206 10.12 1.80 0.64
N ASP A 207 10.17 1.14 -0.52
CA ASP A 207 10.55 -0.26 -0.64
C ASP A 207 11.22 -0.50 -2.00
N VAL A 208 12.00 -1.57 -2.12
CA VAL A 208 12.62 -2.00 -3.39
C VAL A 208 11.54 -2.33 -4.43
N GLY A 209 10.37 -2.81 -3.98
CA GLY A 209 9.19 -3.09 -4.79
C GLY A 209 8.07 -2.06 -4.60
N ARG A 210 7.59 -1.42 -5.69
CA ARG A 210 6.42 -0.50 -5.60
C ARG A 210 5.18 -1.18 -5.04
N HIS A 211 5.01 -2.48 -5.26
CA HIS A 211 3.88 -3.26 -4.74
C HIS A 211 4.00 -3.47 -3.22
N ASN A 212 5.21 -3.66 -2.71
CA ASN A 212 5.45 -3.69 -1.27
C ASN A 212 5.17 -2.34 -0.63
N ALA A 213 5.61 -1.25 -1.25
CA ALA A 213 5.37 0.10 -0.72
C ALA A 213 3.86 0.42 -0.61
N VAL A 214 3.03 0.06 -1.61
CA VAL A 214 1.58 0.25 -1.52
C VAL A 214 0.93 -0.69 -0.50
N ASP A 215 1.42 -1.92 -0.38
CA ASP A 215 0.93 -2.85 0.64
C ASP A 215 1.28 -2.34 2.04
N ALA A 216 2.49 -1.86 2.27
CA ALA A 216 2.86 -1.29 3.56
C ALA A 216 2.01 -0.06 3.92
N ILE A 217 1.66 0.82 2.97
CA ILE A 217 0.68 1.90 3.19
C ILE A 217 -0.68 1.31 3.60
N ALA A 218 -1.17 0.28 2.90
CA ALA A 218 -2.46 -0.35 3.21
C ALA A 218 -2.49 -0.97 4.62
N GLY A 219 -1.39 -1.59 5.03
CA GLY A 219 -1.24 -2.15 6.38
C GLY A 219 -1.17 -1.08 7.46
N SER A 220 -0.39 0.00 7.23
CA SER A 220 -0.36 1.15 8.14
C SER A 220 -1.74 1.79 8.31
N MET A 221 -2.51 1.94 7.22
CA MET A 221 -3.90 2.43 7.30
C MET A 221 -4.77 1.54 8.21
N TRP A 222 -4.56 0.23 8.18
CA TRP A 222 -5.27 -0.69 9.07
C TRP A 222 -4.84 -0.53 10.53
N ILE A 223 -3.53 -0.48 10.79
CA ILE A 223 -2.97 -0.33 12.13
C ILE A 223 -3.46 0.98 12.78
N GLU A 224 -3.47 2.07 12.00
CA GLU A 224 -3.80 3.41 12.48
C GLU A 224 -5.30 3.76 12.38
N GLY A 225 -6.13 2.85 11.82
CA GLY A 225 -7.56 3.11 11.59
C GLY A 225 -7.83 4.26 10.61
N VAL A 226 -6.93 4.48 9.66
CA VAL A 226 -7.04 5.55 8.66
C VAL A 226 -7.91 5.13 7.50
N ASP A 227 -8.94 5.93 7.22
CA ASP A 227 -9.81 5.76 6.05
C ASP A 227 -9.19 6.39 4.79
N GLY A 228 -9.39 5.75 3.63
CA GLY A 228 -8.89 6.20 2.33
C GLY A 228 -9.82 7.13 1.56
N HIS A 229 -11.08 7.26 1.96
CA HIS A 229 -12.14 7.90 1.18
C HIS A 229 -11.89 9.38 0.85
N ASP A 230 -11.13 10.08 1.68
CA ASP A 230 -10.78 11.50 1.52
C ASP A 230 -9.27 11.70 1.31
N LYS A 231 -8.56 10.70 0.81
CA LYS A 231 -7.10 10.73 0.68
C LYS A 231 -6.65 10.83 -0.78
N ILE A 232 -5.42 11.29 -0.94
CA ILE A 232 -4.63 11.21 -2.16
C ILE A 232 -3.55 10.15 -1.94
N PHE A 233 -3.39 9.25 -2.90
CA PHE A 233 -2.25 8.34 -2.95
C PHE A 233 -1.24 8.81 -3.99
N TYR A 234 0.01 8.94 -3.60
CA TYR A 234 1.13 9.26 -4.49
C TYR A 234 2.09 8.08 -4.60
N THR A 235 2.66 7.88 -5.80
CA THR A 235 3.75 6.91 -6.01
C THR A 235 4.80 7.42 -7.00
N THR A 236 6.04 7.02 -6.79
CA THR A 236 7.12 7.22 -7.79
C THR A 236 7.02 6.21 -8.92
N GLY A 237 6.32 5.07 -8.71
CA GLY A 237 6.16 3.98 -9.64
C GLY A 237 5.05 4.21 -10.67
N ARG A 238 4.95 3.32 -11.65
CA ARG A 238 3.88 3.31 -12.66
C ARG A 238 2.54 2.96 -12.02
N LEU A 239 1.45 3.56 -12.52
CA LEU A 239 0.07 3.17 -12.19
C LEU A 239 -0.36 2.03 -13.13
N THR A 240 -0.08 0.81 -12.72
CA THR A 240 -0.52 -0.43 -13.38
C THR A 240 -1.91 -0.82 -12.88
N SER A 241 -2.56 -1.78 -13.56
CA SER A 241 -3.84 -2.36 -13.11
C SER A 241 -3.82 -2.75 -11.63
N GLU A 242 -2.77 -3.44 -11.19
CA GLU A 242 -2.62 -3.89 -9.80
C GLU A 242 -2.53 -2.71 -8.82
N MET A 243 -1.75 -1.67 -9.13
CA MET A 243 -1.66 -0.47 -8.29
C MET A 243 -3.01 0.23 -8.16
N VAL A 244 -3.76 0.34 -9.26
CA VAL A 244 -5.10 0.96 -9.27
C VAL A 244 -6.08 0.14 -8.44
N ILE A 245 -6.07 -1.19 -8.58
CA ILE A 245 -6.94 -2.10 -7.81
C ILE A 245 -6.66 -1.99 -6.31
N LYS A 246 -5.38 -2.05 -5.91
CA LYS A 246 -4.99 -1.93 -4.50
C LYS A 246 -5.44 -0.59 -3.90
N CYS A 247 -5.26 0.52 -4.61
CA CYS A 247 -5.72 1.83 -4.15
C CYS A 247 -7.25 1.91 -4.06
N ALA A 248 -7.97 1.31 -5.01
CA ALA A 248 -9.43 1.23 -4.97
C ALA A 248 -9.94 0.41 -3.78
N GLN A 249 -9.26 -0.70 -3.45
CA GLN A 249 -9.56 -1.53 -2.26
C GLN A 249 -9.28 -0.79 -0.94
N MET A 250 -8.34 0.14 -0.93
CA MET A 250 -8.12 1.06 0.20
C MET A 250 -9.16 2.18 0.29
N GLY A 251 -10.09 2.28 -0.68
CA GLY A 251 -11.10 3.33 -0.76
C GLY A 251 -10.59 4.67 -1.30
N ILE A 252 -9.38 4.73 -1.87
CA ILE A 252 -8.72 5.98 -2.25
C ILE A 252 -9.16 6.41 -3.66
N PRO A 253 -9.81 7.57 -3.83
CA PRO A 253 -10.36 8.01 -5.11
C PRO A 253 -9.37 8.76 -6.01
N VAL A 254 -8.23 9.23 -5.48
CA VAL A 254 -7.29 10.11 -6.19
C VAL A 254 -5.88 9.52 -6.18
N LEU A 255 -5.34 9.28 -7.38
CA LEU A 255 -4.00 8.71 -7.57
C LEU A 255 -3.08 9.67 -8.31
N LEU A 256 -1.92 9.93 -7.73
CA LEU A 256 -0.83 10.70 -8.33
C LEU A 256 0.38 9.79 -8.60
N SER A 257 1.03 9.99 -9.73
CA SER A 257 2.29 9.28 -10.03
C SER A 257 3.31 10.20 -10.68
N ARG A 258 4.57 10.11 -10.22
CA ARG A 258 5.71 10.71 -10.92
C ARG A 258 5.96 10.07 -12.29
N SER A 259 5.60 8.80 -12.43
CA SER A 259 5.72 8.01 -13.64
C SER A 259 4.43 8.08 -14.50
N GLY A 260 4.34 7.19 -15.48
CA GLY A 260 3.16 7.02 -16.33
C GLY A 260 2.22 5.94 -15.80
N LEU A 261 1.26 5.59 -16.66
CA LEU A 261 0.26 4.56 -16.40
C LEU A 261 0.18 3.56 -17.56
N THR A 262 -0.42 2.41 -17.29
CA THR A 262 -0.67 1.39 -18.33
C THR A 262 -2.10 1.51 -18.86
N GLY A 263 -2.33 1.02 -20.10
CA GLY A 263 -3.67 1.03 -20.70
C GLY A 263 -4.73 0.33 -19.84
N MET A 264 -4.39 -0.82 -19.23
CA MET A 264 -5.30 -1.53 -18.33
C MET A 264 -5.55 -0.76 -17.03
N GLY A 265 -4.51 -0.16 -16.43
CA GLY A 265 -4.66 0.71 -15.25
C GLY A 265 -5.61 1.89 -15.55
N HIS A 266 -5.46 2.52 -16.72
CA HIS A 266 -6.37 3.57 -17.19
C HIS A 266 -7.82 3.09 -17.31
N ALA A 267 -8.06 1.96 -17.97
CA ALA A 267 -9.41 1.43 -18.18
C ALA A 267 -10.11 1.09 -16.85
N ILE A 268 -9.37 0.48 -15.90
CA ILE A 268 -9.90 0.18 -14.56
C ILE A 268 -10.23 1.47 -13.79
N ALA A 269 -9.35 2.45 -13.81
CA ALA A 269 -9.59 3.73 -13.12
C ALA A 269 -10.80 4.47 -13.70
N GLN A 270 -10.97 4.45 -15.02
CA GLN A 270 -12.16 5.00 -15.68
C GLN A 270 -13.45 4.31 -15.21
N ARG A 271 -13.45 2.96 -15.17
CA ARG A 271 -14.60 2.17 -14.73
C ARG A 271 -14.97 2.43 -13.27
N LEU A 272 -13.98 2.62 -12.40
CA LEU A 272 -14.18 2.92 -10.99
C LEU A 272 -14.44 4.41 -10.69
N GLY A 273 -14.38 5.28 -11.67
CA GLY A 273 -14.52 6.73 -11.49
C GLY A 273 -13.38 7.36 -10.67
N MET A 274 -12.17 6.76 -10.70
CA MET A 274 -10.99 7.28 -10.00
C MET A 274 -10.36 8.45 -10.75
N THR A 275 -9.79 9.39 -10.03
CA THR A 275 -8.95 10.44 -10.61
C THR A 275 -7.50 9.94 -10.68
N MET A 276 -6.97 9.88 -11.91
CA MET A 276 -5.57 9.51 -12.15
C MET A 276 -4.79 10.66 -12.75
N ILE A 277 -3.73 11.05 -12.07
CA ILE A 277 -2.81 12.10 -12.49
C ILE A 277 -1.41 11.49 -12.58
N GLY A 278 -0.83 11.53 -13.75
CA GLY A 278 0.51 10.95 -13.99
C GLY A 278 1.51 11.98 -14.51
N ARG A 279 2.78 11.55 -14.63
CA ARG A 279 3.91 12.40 -15.05
C ARG A 279 4.08 13.64 -14.16
N CYS A 280 3.78 13.49 -12.87
CA CYS A 280 3.89 14.55 -11.87
C CYS A 280 5.35 14.89 -11.60
N GLN A 281 5.84 15.99 -12.16
CA GLN A 281 7.22 16.44 -11.98
C GLN A 281 7.31 17.97 -12.03
N GLY A 282 7.86 18.58 -10.99
CA GLY A 282 7.92 20.03 -10.86
C GLY A 282 6.54 20.66 -10.82
N ARG A 283 6.18 21.44 -11.84
CA ARG A 283 4.82 22.01 -12.03
C ARG A 283 4.07 21.37 -13.21
N HIS A 284 4.53 20.21 -13.69
CA HIS A 284 3.91 19.48 -14.78
C HIS A 284 3.15 18.27 -14.24
N TYR A 285 1.97 18.04 -14.78
CA TYR A 285 1.19 16.82 -14.59
C TYR A 285 0.29 16.58 -15.81
N LEU A 286 -0.21 15.36 -15.95
CA LEU A 286 -1.27 15.02 -16.93
C LEU A 286 -2.42 14.36 -16.19
N LEU A 287 -3.62 14.93 -16.33
CA LEU A 287 -4.86 14.36 -15.83
C LEU A 287 -5.42 13.38 -16.87
N PHE A 288 -5.46 12.09 -16.52
CA PHE A 288 -5.87 11.03 -17.44
C PHE A 288 -7.33 10.60 -17.26
N THR A 289 -7.81 10.56 -16.01
CA THR A 289 -9.19 10.19 -15.67
C THR A 289 -9.71 11.06 -14.54
N GLY A 290 -11.04 11.08 -14.33
CA GLY A 290 -11.65 11.74 -13.18
C GLY A 290 -11.66 13.27 -13.27
N ALA A 291 -11.71 13.85 -14.47
CA ALA A 291 -11.73 15.30 -14.67
C ALA A 291 -12.88 16.01 -13.92
N GLN A 292 -13.99 15.32 -13.71
CA GLN A 292 -15.14 15.83 -12.97
C GLN A 292 -14.87 16.06 -11.48
N ARG A 293 -13.84 15.45 -10.94
CA ARG A 293 -13.39 15.65 -9.54
C ARG A 293 -12.30 16.70 -9.41
N PHE A 294 -11.71 17.12 -10.53
CA PHE A 294 -10.54 18.00 -10.54
C PHE A 294 -10.93 19.47 -10.60
N VAL A 295 -10.52 20.23 -9.58
CA VAL A 295 -10.76 21.68 -9.50
C VAL A 295 -9.47 22.43 -9.82
N ARG A 296 -9.45 23.15 -10.95
CA ARG A 296 -8.31 24.01 -11.30
C ARG A 296 -8.35 25.29 -10.48
N THR A 297 -7.20 25.66 -9.91
CA THR A 297 -7.02 26.94 -9.25
C THR A 297 -6.58 27.97 -10.29
N GLY A 298 -7.51 28.85 -10.68
CA GLY A 298 -7.18 30.07 -11.41
C GLY A 298 -6.89 29.90 -12.89
N LEU A 299 -7.91 29.58 -13.68
CA LEU A 299 -8.13 30.25 -14.96
C LEU A 299 -9.27 31.27 -14.73
N THR A 300 -8.97 32.39 -14.08
CA THR A 300 -9.71 33.61 -14.33
C THR A 300 -9.32 34.00 -15.75
N SER A 301 -10.27 33.80 -16.66
CA SER A 301 -10.27 34.32 -18.03
C SER A 301 -9.95 35.79 -18.08
#